data_720e8ca5d093a408833bb90a9407d227
#
_entry.id   720e8ca5d093a408833bb90a9407d227
#
_cell.length_a   1.000
_cell.length_b   1.000
_cell.length_c   1.000
_cell.angle_alpha   90.00
_cell.angle_beta   90.00
_cell.angle_gamma   90.00
#
_symmetry.space_group_name_H-M   'P 1'
#
loop_
_entity.id
_entity.type
_entity.pdbx_description
1 polymer ?
#
loop_
_entity_poly.entity_id
_entity_poly.type
_entity_poly.pdbx_seq_one_letter_code
_entity_poly.pdbx_strand_id
1 'polypeptide(L)'
;MDPACFEHCFNRPLIICASRSGMTAETNIASERLISTYHAPLLVISEAEGTPMAQRAGMFACMPWAHEGSVMQTQSFVNLYLSLIVLAAFVSDNTELLNEIQQYLDRLPQISDDVAQRTKDIRYEVFPEYRRLVSLGSGCQYGVAIEGAYVQQEIGKMQSSYFSTLEYRHGPFLTNTDDTLFCVTSLGHDLELEEHAIAELHRTKAKVLVISDKHDLKGADLSFSLGYTTKPEVVALYAILIMQGLAYWQAIRSNGNPDNPSGNPDKTPYVNNL
;
A
#
# COMPACT_ATOMS: atom_id res chain seq x y z
N MET A 1 -9.66 -15.74 8.37
CA MET A 1 -9.92 -15.00 9.62
C MET A 1 -10.85 -15.82 10.49
N ASP A 2 -10.53 -16.02 11.75
CA ASP A 2 -11.42 -16.71 12.69
C ASP A 2 -12.28 -15.66 13.41
N PRO A 3 -13.62 -15.66 13.22
CA PRO A 3 -14.52 -14.73 13.90
C PRO A 3 -14.43 -14.80 15.43
N ALA A 4 -14.10 -15.98 15.99
CA ALA A 4 -13.97 -16.15 17.45
C ALA A 4 -12.90 -15.26 18.07
N CYS A 5 -11.88 -14.84 17.32
CA CYS A 5 -10.86 -13.90 17.79
C CYS A 5 -11.43 -12.50 18.12
N PHE A 6 -12.63 -12.17 17.64
CA PHE A 6 -13.24 -10.85 17.76
C PHE A 6 -14.55 -10.86 18.55
N GLU A 7 -14.95 -12.02 19.12
CA GLU A 7 -16.26 -12.25 19.71
C GLU A 7 -16.65 -11.23 20.82
N HIS A 8 -15.66 -10.62 21.46
CA HIS A 8 -15.87 -9.63 22.52
C HIS A 8 -15.56 -8.18 22.09
N CYS A 9 -15.13 -7.98 20.85
CA CYS A 9 -14.65 -6.68 20.37
C CYS A 9 -15.73 -5.85 19.67
N PHE A 10 -16.84 -6.47 19.25
CA PHE A 10 -17.81 -5.79 18.39
C PHE A 10 -19.18 -5.65 19.04
N ASN A 11 -19.65 -4.42 19.10
CA ASN A 11 -21.01 -4.08 19.44
C ASN A 11 -21.68 -3.44 18.23
N ARG A 12 -22.64 -4.13 17.61
CA ARG A 12 -23.34 -3.69 16.37
C ARG A 12 -22.38 -3.33 15.23
N PRO A 13 -21.50 -4.24 14.79
CA PRO A 13 -20.50 -3.94 13.78
C PRO A 13 -21.11 -3.69 12.41
N LEU A 14 -20.43 -2.88 11.60
CA LEU A 14 -20.57 -2.82 10.13
C LEU A 14 -19.41 -3.59 9.51
N ILE A 15 -19.70 -4.54 8.63
CA ILE A 15 -18.68 -5.23 7.84
C ILE A 15 -18.42 -4.41 6.59
N ILE A 16 -17.15 -4.06 6.33
CA ILE A 16 -16.75 -3.38 5.11
C ILE A 16 -15.82 -4.31 4.34
N CYS A 17 -16.18 -4.65 3.11
CA CYS A 17 -15.34 -5.42 2.20
C CYS A 17 -14.95 -4.56 1.00
N ALA A 18 -13.65 -4.33 0.83
CA ALA A 18 -13.08 -3.73 -0.35
C ALA A 18 -12.44 -4.82 -1.21
N SER A 19 -12.85 -4.96 -2.48
CA SER A 19 -12.38 -6.02 -3.36
C SER A 19 -12.49 -5.61 -4.82
N ARG A 20 -11.41 -5.71 -5.59
CA ARG A 20 -11.45 -5.42 -7.03
C ARG A 20 -12.51 -6.24 -7.75
N SER A 21 -12.42 -7.54 -7.64
CA SER A 21 -13.26 -8.48 -8.40
C SER A 21 -14.54 -8.90 -7.70
N GLY A 22 -14.65 -8.76 -6.36
CA GLY A 22 -15.73 -9.34 -5.56
C GLY A 22 -15.80 -10.88 -5.60
N MET A 23 -14.79 -11.55 -6.18
CA MET A 23 -14.76 -13.00 -6.41
C MET A 23 -13.79 -13.74 -5.48
N THR A 24 -12.87 -13.03 -4.81
CA THR A 24 -11.85 -13.64 -3.94
C THR A 24 -12.50 -14.54 -2.89
N ALA A 25 -12.16 -15.81 -2.93
CA ALA A 25 -12.81 -16.84 -2.13
C ALA A 25 -12.70 -16.59 -0.63
N GLU A 26 -11.50 -16.26 -0.15
CA GLU A 26 -11.23 -16.00 1.27
C GLU A 26 -12.05 -14.83 1.80
N THR A 27 -12.16 -13.74 1.02
CA THR A 27 -12.95 -12.56 1.39
C THR A 27 -14.45 -12.89 1.41
N ASN A 28 -14.92 -13.70 0.45
CA ASN A 28 -16.30 -14.16 0.41
C ASN A 28 -16.64 -15.02 1.62
N ILE A 29 -15.81 -16.00 1.95
CA ILE A 29 -15.99 -16.89 3.11
C ILE A 29 -15.93 -16.09 4.42
N ALA A 30 -14.96 -15.19 4.55
CA ALA A 30 -14.80 -14.37 5.75
C ALA A 30 -16.03 -13.46 5.97
N SER A 31 -16.49 -12.78 4.92
CA SER A 31 -17.67 -11.90 5.02
C SER A 31 -18.93 -12.68 5.38
N GLU A 32 -19.15 -13.86 4.79
CA GLU A 32 -20.30 -14.71 5.09
C GLU A 32 -20.30 -15.19 6.55
N ARG A 33 -19.14 -15.62 7.06
CA ARG A 33 -18.99 -16.00 8.47
C ARG A 33 -19.27 -14.84 9.43
N LEU A 34 -18.74 -13.65 9.13
CA LEU A 34 -18.97 -12.46 9.95
C LEU A 34 -20.44 -12.04 9.95
N ILE A 35 -21.10 -12.06 8.79
CA ILE A 35 -22.55 -11.79 8.68
C ILE A 35 -23.34 -12.78 9.55
N SER A 36 -23.03 -14.07 9.42
CA SER A 36 -23.74 -15.13 10.16
C SER A 36 -23.54 -15.02 11.66
N THR A 37 -22.32 -14.67 12.08
CA THR A 37 -21.96 -14.60 13.51
C THR A 37 -22.53 -13.36 14.21
N TYR A 38 -22.47 -12.21 13.54
CA TYR A 38 -22.80 -10.92 14.16
C TYR A 38 -24.12 -10.33 13.67
N HIS A 39 -24.79 -10.94 12.69
CA HIS A 39 -25.98 -10.39 12.01
C HIS A 39 -25.75 -8.96 11.53
N ALA A 40 -24.52 -8.66 11.12
CA ALA A 40 -24.08 -7.32 10.78
C ALA A 40 -24.37 -6.98 9.32
N PRO A 41 -24.72 -5.71 9.03
CA PRO A 41 -24.82 -5.25 7.64
C PRO A 41 -23.45 -5.31 6.95
N LEU A 42 -23.49 -5.55 5.64
CA LEU A 42 -22.30 -5.59 4.77
C LEU A 42 -22.32 -4.40 3.82
N LEU A 43 -21.27 -3.59 3.85
CA LEU A 43 -20.91 -2.64 2.82
C LEU A 43 -19.83 -3.24 1.92
N VAL A 44 -20.06 -3.25 0.63
CA VAL A 44 -19.07 -3.69 -0.36
C VAL A 44 -18.66 -2.50 -1.22
N ILE A 45 -17.34 -2.35 -1.41
CA ILE A 45 -16.73 -1.42 -2.36
C ILE A 45 -16.00 -2.28 -3.40
N SER A 46 -16.39 -2.18 -4.66
CA SER A 46 -15.84 -3.05 -5.72
C SER A 46 -15.87 -2.37 -7.10
N GLU A 47 -15.01 -2.85 -7.98
CA GLU A 47 -15.02 -2.44 -9.41
C GLU A 47 -16.00 -3.26 -10.25
N ALA A 48 -16.46 -4.42 -9.74
CA ALA A 48 -17.27 -5.37 -10.48
C ALA A 48 -18.66 -5.52 -9.86
N GLU A 49 -19.68 -5.45 -10.73
CA GLU A 49 -21.08 -5.71 -10.41
C GLU A 49 -21.44 -7.20 -10.56
N GLY A 50 -22.57 -7.60 -9.97
CA GLY A 50 -23.14 -8.93 -10.16
C GLY A 50 -22.34 -10.08 -9.53
N THR A 51 -21.32 -9.78 -8.74
CA THR A 51 -20.47 -10.77 -8.08
C THR A 51 -21.13 -11.36 -6.83
N PRO A 52 -20.67 -12.54 -6.33
CA PRO A 52 -21.20 -13.12 -5.10
C PRO A 52 -21.14 -12.15 -3.90
N MET A 53 -20.08 -11.35 -3.81
CA MET A 53 -19.93 -10.37 -2.76
C MET A 53 -20.95 -9.23 -2.89
N ALA A 54 -21.11 -8.68 -4.11
CA ALA A 54 -22.07 -7.63 -4.40
C ALA A 54 -23.52 -8.07 -4.15
N GLN A 55 -23.86 -9.33 -4.48
CA GLN A 55 -25.20 -9.90 -4.26
C GLN A 55 -25.56 -10.04 -2.78
N ARG A 56 -24.57 -10.21 -1.90
CA ARG A 56 -24.78 -10.27 -0.44
C ARG A 56 -24.78 -8.91 0.24
N ALA A 57 -24.36 -7.86 -0.46
CA ALA A 57 -24.20 -6.53 0.11
C ALA A 57 -25.57 -5.93 0.49
N GLY A 58 -25.67 -5.42 1.70
CA GLY A 58 -26.76 -4.52 2.10
C GLY A 58 -26.57 -3.11 1.57
N MET A 59 -25.30 -2.72 1.35
CA MET A 59 -24.88 -1.47 0.73
C MET A 59 -23.76 -1.77 -0.26
N PHE A 60 -23.83 -1.23 -1.47
CA PHE A 60 -22.88 -1.49 -2.53
C PHE A 60 -22.43 -0.20 -3.23
N ALA A 61 -21.12 0.04 -3.21
CA ALA A 61 -20.48 1.13 -3.95
C ALA A 61 -19.66 0.52 -5.09
N CYS A 62 -20.12 0.70 -6.32
CA CYS A 62 -19.43 0.22 -7.50
C CYS A 62 -18.58 1.34 -8.12
N MET A 63 -17.37 0.98 -8.53
CA MET A 63 -16.41 1.86 -9.21
C MET A 63 -16.05 1.29 -10.59
N PRO A 64 -16.97 1.19 -11.55
CA PRO A 64 -16.73 0.56 -12.84
C PRO A 64 -15.65 1.28 -13.67
N TRP A 65 -15.42 2.57 -13.40
CA TRP A 65 -14.35 3.36 -14.04
C TRP A 65 -12.93 2.97 -13.55
N ALA A 66 -12.83 2.29 -12.42
CA ALA A 66 -11.56 1.91 -11.82
C ALA A 66 -11.00 0.59 -12.40
N HIS A 67 -11.67 0.03 -13.42
CA HIS A 67 -11.28 -1.24 -14.02
C HIS A 67 -9.83 -1.23 -14.52
N GLU A 68 -9.06 -2.16 -14.01
CA GLU A 68 -7.65 -2.35 -14.34
C GLU A 68 -7.47 -3.61 -15.19
N GLY A 69 -6.84 -3.46 -16.35
CA GLY A 69 -6.60 -4.57 -17.27
C GLY A 69 -5.42 -5.47 -16.87
N SER A 70 -4.59 -5.03 -15.93
CA SER A 70 -3.47 -5.80 -15.40
C SER A 70 -3.93 -6.91 -14.46
N VAL A 71 -3.17 -8.01 -14.40
CA VAL A 71 -3.37 -9.07 -13.41
C VAL A 71 -3.08 -8.55 -12.00
N MET A 72 -1.99 -7.81 -11.86
CA MET A 72 -1.58 -7.19 -10.59
C MET A 72 -2.34 -5.89 -10.35
N GLN A 73 -2.63 -5.62 -9.07
CA GLN A 73 -3.38 -4.45 -8.69
C GLN A 73 -2.46 -3.25 -8.45
N THR A 74 -2.66 -2.18 -9.19
CA THR A 74 -2.01 -0.88 -8.97
C THR A 74 -3.06 0.21 -8.84
N GLN A 75 -3.74 0.54 -9.93
CA GLN A 75 -4.84 1.49 -9.95
C GLN A 75 -5.99 1.02 -9.04
N SER A 76 -6.35 -0.26 -9.10
CA SER A 76 -7.40 -0.85 -8.26
C SER A 76 -7.11 -0.68 -6.78
N PHE A 77 -5.89 -0.95 -6.34
CA PHE A 77 -5.50 -0.77 -4.95
C PHE A 77 -5.64 0.68 -4.50
N VAL A 78 -5.14 1.63 -5.30
CA VAL A 78 -5.22 3.07 -5.00
C VAL A 78 -6.68 3.52 -4.89
N ASN A 79 -7.55 3.11 -5.83
CA ASN A 79 -8.97 3.47 -5.82
C ASN A 79 -9.71 2.89 -4.60
N LEU A 80 -9.44 1.63 -4.24
CA LEU A 80 -10.02 1.01 -3.05
C LEU A 80 -9.55 1.71 -1.76
N TYR A 81 -8.25 2.01 -1.66
CA TYR A 81 -7.70 2.75 -0.52
C TYR A 81 -8.31 4.15 -0.42
N LEU A 82 -8.33 4.90 -1.52
CA LEU A 82 -8.94 6.24 -1.59
C LEU A 82 -10.41 6.21 -1.17
N SER A 83 -11.17 5.23 -1.66
CA SER A 83 -12.58 5.08 -1.29
C SER A 83 -12.77 4.84 0.19
N LEU A 84 -11.90 4.05 0.82
CA LEU A 84 -11.96 3.77 2.25
C LEU A 84 -11.63 4.99 3.10
N ILE A 85 -10.60 5.77 2.73
CA ILE A 85 -10.24 6.99 3.49
C ILE A 85 -11.28 8.10 3.30
N VAL A 86 -11.87 8.24 2.10
CA VAL A 86 -12.98 9.17 1.86
C VAL A 86 -14.22 8.76 2.67
N LEU A 87 -14.56 7.47 2.70
CA LEU A 87 -15.64 6.96 3.54
C LEU A 87 -15.39 7.24 5.02
N ALA A 88 -14.18 6.97 5.51
CA ALA A 88 -13.81 7.23 6.90
C ALA A 88 -13.90 8.72 7.25
N ALA A 89 -13.41 9.60 6.37
CA ALA A 89 -13.48 11.04 6.55
C ALA A 89 -14.94 11.53 6.55
N PHE A 90 -15.77 11.01 5.66
CA PHE A 90 -17.18 11.36 5.58
C PHE A 90 -17.96 10.93 6.83
N VAL A 91 -17.78 9.69 7.27
CA VAL A 91 -18.48 9.15 8.45
C VAL A 91 -18.05 9.84 9.75
N SER A 92 -16.81 10.34 9.80
CA SER A 92 -16.27 11.07 10.97
C SER A 92 -16.43 12.58 10.90
N ASP A 93 -17.13 13.11 9.88
CA ASP A 93 -17.24 14.56 9.61
C ASP A 93 -15.89 15.27 9.51
N ASN A 94 -14.85 14.56 9.07
CA ASN A 94 -13.49 15.08 8.92
C ASN A 94 -13.32 15.84 7.60
N THR A 95 -13.84 17.05 7.55
CA THR A 95 -13.76 17.92 6.37
C THR A 95 -12.32 18.34 6.04
N GLU A 96 -11.43 18.40 7.04
CA GLU A 96 -10.01 18.71 6.83
C GLU A 96 -9.36 17.61 5.97
N LEU A 97 -9.54 16.35 6.31
CA LEU A 97 -9.00 15.23 5.52
C LEU A 97 -9.57 15.22 4.09
N LEU A 98 -10.88 15.49 3.92
CA LEU A 98 -11.47 15.58 2.57
C LEU A 98 -10.82 16.68 1.72
N ASN A 99 -10.55 17.85 2.32
CA ASN A 99 -9.88 18.95 1.64
C ASN A 99 -8.43 18.61 1.27
N GLU A 100 -7.69 17.93 2.15
CA GLU A 100 -6.32 17.49 1.89
C GLU A 100 -6.26 16.42 0.79
N ILE A 101 -7.21 15.47 0.78
CA ILE A 101 -7.36 14.51 -0.31
C ILE A 101 -7.59 15.25 -1.64
N GLN A 102 -8.52 16.22 -1.67
CA GLN A 102 -8.78 17.00 -2.87
C GLN A 102 -7.54 17.77 -3.34
N GLN A 103 -6.80 18.39 -2.42
CA GLN A 103 -5.55 19.08 -2.73
C GLN A 103 -4.50 18.14 -3.34
N TYR A 104 -4.40 16.91 -2.86
CA TYR A 104 -3.52 15.89 -3.42
C TYR A 104 -3.95 15.51 -4.84
N LEU A 105 -5.25 15.26 -5.05
CA LEU A 105 -5.80 14.88 -6.35
C LEU A 105 -5.62 15.98 -7.41
N ASP A 106 -5.78 17.25 -7.02
CA ASP A 106 -5.55 18.39 -7.92
C ASP A 106 -4.10 18.48 -8.41
N ARG A 107 -3.16 17.97 -7.62
CA ARG A 107 -1.72 17.93 -7.95
C ARG A 107 -1.25 16.59 -8.52
N LEU A 108 -2.13 15.60 -8.56
CA LEU A 108 -1.75 14.23 -8.93
C LEU A 108 -1.04 14.11 -10.29
N PRO A 109 -1.42 14.86 -11.35
CA PRO A 109 -0.69 14.78 -12.62
C PRO A 109 0.80 15.13 -12.47
N GLN A 110 1.13 16.24 -11.79
CA GLN A 110 2.51 16.67 -11.57
C GLN A 110 3.27 15.72 -10.63
N ILE A 111 2.58 15.22 -9.57
CA ILE A 111 3.14 14.23 -8.64
C ILE A 111 3.48 12.95 -9.40
N SER A 112 2.59 12.48 -10.27
CA SER A 112 2.80 11.25 -11.04
C SER A 112 4.00 11.34 -11.99
N ASP A 113 4.14 12.48 -12.69
CA ASP A 113 5.28 12.72 -13.59
C ASP A 113 6.61 12.74 -12.81
N ASP A 114 6.66 13.45 -11.67
CA ASP A 114 7.83 13.51 -10.81
C ASP A 114 8.19 12.12 -10.25
N VAL A 115 7.21 11.39 -9.75
CA VAL A 115 7.42 10.03 -9.22
C VAL A 115 7.91 9.09 -10.31
N ALA A 116 7.31 9.12 -11.50
CA ALA A 116 7.72 8.26 -12.60
C ALA A 116 9.18 8.51 -12.99
N GLN A 117 9.60 9.77 -13.11
CA GLN A 117 10.98 10.12 -13.44
C GLN A 117 11.94 9.74 -12.31
N ARG A 118 11.68 10.13 -11.08
CA ARG A 118 12.60 9.90 -9.95
C ARG A 118 12.76 8.44 -9.59
N THR A 119 11.69 7.65 -9.66
CA THR A 119 11.78 6.20 -9.43
C THR A 119 12.57 5.50 -10.54
N LYS A 120 12.50 6.00 -11.79
CA LYS A 120 13.36 5.57 -12.87
C LYS A 120 14.83 5.87 -12.58
N ASP A 121 15.13 7.11 -12.17
CA ASP A 121 16.49 7.53 -11.87
C ASP A 121 17.08 6.71 -10.71
N ILE A 122 16.31 6.42 -9.67
CA ILE A 122 16.74 5.52 -8.59
C ILE A 122 17.16 4.18 -9.16
N ARG A 123 16.34 3.59 -10.03
CA ARG A 123 16.58 2.25 -10.55
C ARG A 123 17.75 2.16 -11.54
N TYR A 124 18.00 3.21 -12.28
CA TYR A 124 19.01 3.19 -13.36
C TYR A 124 20.30 3.95 -13.03
N GLU A 125 20.25 4.96 -12.17
CA GLU A 125 21.36 5.89 -11.98
C GLU A 125 21.82 6.00 -10.52
N VAL A 126 20.88 6.18 -9.59
CA VAL A 126 21.21 6.51 -8.19
C VAL A 126 21.59 5.28 -7.37
N PHE A 127 20.80 4.22 -7.47
CA PHE A 127 21.07 2.95 -6.79
C PHE A 127 20.68 1.75 -7.68
N PRO A 128 21.33 1.60 -8.84
CA PRO A 128 20.95 0.58 -9.83
C PRO A 128 21.15 -0.85 -9.34
N GLU A 129 21.92 -1.06 -8.28
CA GLU A 129 22.38 -2.38 -7.84
C GLU A 129 21.57 -2.99 -6.72
N TYR A 130 20.56 -2.26 -6.18
CA TYR A 130 19.75 -2.84 -5.13
C TYR A 130 18.99 -4.09 -5.61
N ARG A 131 18.99 -5.12 -4.77
CA ARG A 131 18.38 -6.43 -5.04
C ARG A 131 17.32 -6.81 -4.05
N ARG A 132 17.18 -6.03 -2.98
CA ARG A 132 16.18 -6.20 -1.93
C ARG A 132 15.52 -4.87 -1.64
N LEU A 133 14.26 -4.94 -1.30
CA LEU A 133 13.54 -3.79 -0.79
C LEU A 133 12.94 -4.14 0.56
N VAL A 134 13.13 -3.27 1.55
CA VAL A 134 12.47 -3.35 2.84
C VAL A 134 11.59 -2.14 3.01
N SER A 135 10.29 -2.37 3.07
CA SER A 135 9.30 -1.32 3.27
C SER A 135 8.98 -1.18 4.75
N LEU A 136 9.15 0.03 5.27
CA LEU A 136 8.96 0.35 6.69
C LEU A 136 7.87 1.40 6.85
N GLY A 137 6.97 1.16 7.79
CA GLY A 137 5.91 2.09 8.14
C GLY A 137 5.27 1.71 9.47
N SER A 138 4.92 2.69 10.26
CA SER A 138 4.27 2.49 11.57
C SER A 138 2.84 3.00 11.56
N GLY A 139 2.00 2.58 12.50
CA GLY A 139 0.62 3.03 12.59
C GLY A 139 -0.14 2.77 11.29
N CYS A 140 -0.80 3.78 10.75
CA CYS A 140 -1.53 3.68 9.47
C CYS A 140 -0.60 3.41 8.27
N GLN A 141 0.68 3.78 8.34
CA GLN A 141 1.67 3.51 7.28
C GLN A 141 2.12 2.04 7.23
N TYR A 142 1.78 1.23 8.24
CA TYR A 142 2.12 -0.20 8.21
C TYR A 142 1.41 -0.94 7.07
N GLY A 143 0.15 -0.57 6.77
CA GLY A 143 -0.58 -1.09 5.60
C GLY A 143 0.11 -0.74 4.28
N VAL A 144 0.65 0.46 4.17
CA VAL A 144 1.46 0.90 3.01
C VAL A 144 2.75 0.10 2.89
N ALA A 145 3.39 -0.19 4.02
CA ALA A 145 4.60 -1.02 4.03
C ALA A 145 4.32 -2.45 3.52
N ILE A 146 3.17 -3.03 3.89
CA ILE A 146 2.73 -4.34 3.38
C ILE A 146 2.55 -4.28 1.87
N GLU A 147 1.76 -3.34 1.39
CA GLU A 147 1.49 -3.17 -0.06
C GLU A 147 2.78 -2.91 -0.84
N GLY A 148 3.62 -2.00 -0.33
CA GLY A 148 4.91 -1.69 -0.96
C GLY A 148 5.81 -2.92 -1.13
N ALA A 149 5.81 -3.85 -0.17
CA ALA A 149 6.54 -5.09 -0.30
C ALA A 149 5.88 -6.06 -1.30
N TYR A 150 4.56 -6.18 -1.29
CA TYR A 150 3.86 -7.08 -2.21
C TYR A 150 3.99 -6.64 -3.66
N VAL A 151 3.82 -5.37 -3.97
CA VAL A 151 3.98 -4.87 -5.35
C VAL A 151 5.39 -5.12 -5.88
N GLN A 152 6.43 -5.06 -5.03
CA GLN A 152 7.79 -5.43 -5.42
C GLN A 152 7.93 -6.93 -5.72
N GLN A 153 7.24 -7.79 -4.97
CA GLN A 153 7.26 -9.24 -5.23
C GLN A 153 6.48 -9.58 -6.49
N GLU A 154 5.31 -9.01 -6.65
CA GLU A 154 4.37 -9.34 -7.71
C GLU A 154 4.79 -8.78 -9.06
N ILE A 155 5.08 -7.50 -9.14
CA ILE A 155 5.44 -6.77 -10.37
C ILE A 155 6.95 -6.80 -10.58
N GLY A 156 7.71 -6.36 -9.58
CA GLY A 156 9.16 -6.25 -9.64
C GLY A 156 9.89 -7.59 -9.63
N LYS A 157 9.22 -8.66 -9.19
CA LYS A 157 9.81 -10.01 -8.98
C LYS A 157 11.08 -9.96 -8.14
N MET A 158 11.08 -9.07 -7.18
CA MET A 158 12.21 -8.81 -6.31
C MET A 158 11.92 -9.27 -4.90
N GLN A 159 12.96 -9.75 -4.21
CA GLN A 159 12.85 -10.07 -2.80
C GLN A 159 12.54 -8.80 -2.00
N SER A 160 11.44 -8.81 -1.29
CA SER A 160 11.01 -7.70 -0.45
C SER A 160 10.38 -8.18 0.85
N SER A 161 10.40 -7.31 1.85
CA SER A 161 9.77 -7.54 3.15
C SER A 161 9.24 -6.23 3.73
N TYR A 162 8.40 -6.35 4.75
CA TYR A 162 7.78 -5.19 5.41
C TYR A 162 7.82 -5.35 6.92
N PHE A 163 7.95 -4.23 7.62
CA PHE A 163 7.96 -4.20 9.09
C PHE A 163 7.44 -2.86 9.60
N SER A 164 7.03 -2.85 10.86
CA SER A 164 6.92 -1.60 11.60
C SER A 164 8.31 -0.98 11.75
N THR A 165 8.42 0.34 11.54
CA THR A 165 9.70 1.06 11.48
C THR A 165 10.57 0.80 12.70
N LEU A 166 10.00 0.86 13.90
CA LEU A 166 10.76 0.69 15.13
C LEU A 166 10.98 -0.80 15.48
N GLU A 167 10.04 -1.68 15.15
CA GLU A 167 10.21 -3.13 15.38
C GLU A 167 11.32 -3.75 14.55
N TYR A 168 11.60 -3.20 13.39
CA TYR A 168 12.66 -3.68 12.52
C TYR A 168 14.02 -3.77 13.22
N ARG A 169 14.26 -2.89 14.19
CA ARG A 169 15.47 -2.80 15.00
C ARG A 169 15.73 -4.05 15.87
N HIS A 170 14.69 -4.85 16.15
CA HIS A 170 14.71 -5.92 17.14
C HIS A 170 14.95 -7.33 16.56
N GLY A 171 15.73 -7.44 15.49
CA GLY A 171 16.12 -8.74 14.91
C GLY A 171 16.27 -8.70 13.39
N PRO A 172 15.23 -8.32 12.62
CA PRO A 172 15.32 -8.26 11.17
C PRO A 172 16.49 -7.42 10.65
N PHE A 173 16.88 -6.38 11.38
CA PHE A 173 18.05 -5.54 11.12
C PHE A 173 19.33 -6.33 10.81
N LEU A 174 19.54 -7.49 11.44
CA LEU A 174 20.74 -8.31 11.25
C LEU A 174 20.83 -8.99 9.87
N THR A 175 19.74 -8.99 9.11
CA THR A 175 19.69 -9.57 7.76
C THR A 175 20.05 -8.59 6.65
N ASN A 176 20.34 -7.35 6.99
CA ASN A 176 20.62 -6.28 6.03
C ASN A 176 21.94 -6.51 5.29
N THR A 177 21.92 -6.09 4.03
CA THR A 177 23.05 -6.08 3.13
C THR A 177 23.17 -4.73 2.44
N ASP A 178 24.31 -4.43 1.88
CA ASP A 178 24.60 -3.16 1.18
C ASP A 178 23.81 -2.99 -0.14
N ASP A 179 23.20 -4.08 -0.63
CA ASP A 179 22.29 -4.08 -1.78
C ASP A 179 20.81 -3.92 -1.38
N THR A 180 20.52 -3.50 -0.16
CA THR A 180 19.16 -3.25 0.34
C THR A 180 18.77 -1.80 0.16
N LEU A 181 17.58 -1.57 -0.43
CA LEU A 181 16.88 -0.28 -0.42
C LEU A 181 15.81 -0.31 0.66
N PHE A 182 15.92 0.57 1.65
CA PHE A 182 14.85 0.82 2.60
C PHE A 182 13.93 1.91 2.09
N CYS A 183 12.64 1.67 2.16
CA CYS A 183 11.60 2.68 1.92
C CYS A 183 10.87 2.93 3.23
N VAL A 184 11.11 4.07 3.84
CA VAL A 184 10.51 4.48 5.12
C VAL A 184 9.39 5.46 4.84
N THR A 185 8.15 5.09 5.14
CA THR A 185 7.01 6.01 5.05
C THR A 185 6.79 6.64 6.42
N SER A 186 7.05 7.96 6.49
CA SER A 186 6.96 8.74 7.73
C SER A 186 5.50 8.94 8.16
N LEU A 187 5.28 8.95 9.48
CA LEU A 187 4.01 9.35 10.09
C LEU A 187 3.82 10.87 10.17
N GLY A 188 4.89 11.65 9.93
CA GLY A 188 4.85 13.10 10.06
C GLY A 188 4.86 13.62 11.51
N HIS A 189 4.97 12.73 12.49
CA HIS A 189 5.16 13.05 13.91
C HIS A 189 6.17 12.06 14.52
N ASP A 190 6.67 12.36 15.73
CA ASP A 190 7.73 11.58 16.39
C ASP A 190 8.98 11.38 15.52
N LEU A 191 9.32 12.42 14.74
CA LEU A 191 10.37 12.41 13.74
C LEU A 191 11.73 12.02 14.30
N GLU A 192 12.03 12.35 15.56
CA GLU A 192 13.27 11.98 16.22
C GLU A 192 13.46 10.46 16.31
N LEU A 193 12.38 9.72 16.58
CA LEU A 193 12.42 8.25 16.62
C LEU A 193 12.63 7.65 15.22
N GLU A 194 12.02 8.24 14.20
CA GLU A 194 12.24 7.83 12.81
C GLU A 194 13.66 8.17 12.37
N GLU A 195 14.20 9.34 12.69
CA GLU A 195 15.58 9.74 12.40
C GLU A 195 16.60 8.81 13.08
N HIS A 196 16.35 8.40 14.32
CA HIS A 196 17.18 7.41 15.00
C HIS A 196 17.16 6.06 14.28
N ALA A 197 15.98 5.59 13.85
CA ALA A 197 15.88 4.35 13.09
C ALA A 197 16.66 4.43 11.76
N ILE A 198 16.52 5.54 11.01
CA ILE A 198 17.25 5.78 9.76
C ILE A 198 18.77 5.75 10.01
N ALA A 199 19.26 6.43 11.05
CA ALA A 199 20.68 6.44 11.39
C ALA A 199 21.22 5.03 11.72
N GLU A 200 20.40 4.15 12.29
CA GLU A 200 20.78 2.75 12.53
C GLU A 200 20.80 1.94 11.23
N LEU A 201 19.87 2.16 10.32
CA LEU A 201 19.84 1.47 9.01
C LEU A 201 21.13 1.75 8.22
N HIS A 202 21.68 2.96 8.28
CA HIS A 202 22.94 3.32 7.63
C HIS A 202 24.15 2.54 8.10
N ARG A 203 24.13 1.95 9.31
CA ARG A 203 25.22 1.11 9.79
C ARG A 203 25.43 -0.13 8.93
N THR A 204 24.43 -0.51 8.17
CA THR A 204 24.48 -1.67 7.25
C THR A 204 24.97 -1.31 5.85
N LYS A 205 25.29 -0.05 5.57
CA LYS A 205 25.60 0.53 4.25
C LYS A 205 24.47 0.43 3.22
N ALA A 206 23.29 0.04 3.66
CA ALA A 206 22.09 0.07 2.82
C ALA A 206 21.68 1.52 2.51
N LYS A 207 20.89 1.72 1.48
CA LYS A 207 20.31 3.01 1.12
C LYS A 207 18.94 3.20 1.74
N VAL A 208 18.67 4.41 2.21
CA VAL A 208 17.41 4.77 2.84
C VAL A 208 16.71 5.85 2.03
N LEU A 209 15.54 5.50 1.51
CA LEU A 209 14.59 6.40 0.88
C LEU A 209 13.50 6.72 1.89
N VAL A 210 13.24 8.01 2.13
CA VAL A 210 12.15 8.47 2.99
C VAL A 210 11.04 9.07 2.16
N ILE A 211 9.80 8.77 2.54
CA ILE A 211 8.59 9.31 1.94
C ILE A 211 7.84 10.07 3.04
N SER A 212 7.58 11.35 2.82
CA SER A 212 7.03 12.24 3.83
C SER A 212 6.07 13.28 3.24
N ASP A 213 5.43 14.06 4.11
CA ASP A 213 4.69 15.26 3.75
C ASP A 213 5.65 16.39 3.34
N LYS A 214 6.01 17.28 4.23
CA LYS A 214 7.01 18.35 4.00
C LYS A 214 8.30 18.16 4.80
N HIS A 215 8.33 17.15 5.67
CA HIS A 215 9.46 17.00 6.59
C HIS A 215 10.61 16.27 5.91
N ASP A 216 11.80 16.86 6.01
CA ASP A 216 13.04 16.18 5.67
C ASP A 216 13.56 15.47 6.91
N LEU A 217 13.64 14.15 6.86
CA LEU A 217 14.23 13.37 7.94
C LEU A 217 15.74 13.29 7.77
N LYS A 218 16.47 13.57 8.83
CA LYS A 218 17.93 13.51 8.81
C LYS A 218 18.43 12.10 8.55
N GLY A 219 19.43 12.01 7.71
CA GLY A 219 20.07 10.75 7.37
C GLY A 219 19.44 10.01 6.19
N ALA A 220 18.37 10.47 5.59
CA ALA A 220 17.88 9.90 4.35
C ALA A 220 18.89 10.07 3.21
N ASP A 221 19.17 9.00 2.45
CA ASP A 221 19.94 9.11 1.20
C ASP A 221 19.10 9.73 0.08
N LEU A 222 17.81 9.43 0.10
CA LEU A 222 16.81 9.85 -0.87
C LEU A 222 15.55 10.29 -0.12
N SER A 223 14.92 11.37 -0.59
CA SER A 223 13.70 11.89 0.01
C SER A 223 12.65 12.17 -1.06
N PHE A 224 11.47 11.62 -0.87
CA PHE A 224 10.26 11.99 -1.58
C PHE A 224 9.38 12.78 -0.62
N SER A 225 9.24 14.07 -0.85
CA SER A 225 8.42 14.96 -0.04
C SER A 225 7.32 15.57 -0.90
N LEU A 226 6.10 15.64 -0.37
CA LEU A 226 4.99 16.38 -1.00
C LEU A 226 5.21 17.90 -0.97
N GLY A 227 6.11 18.39 -0.09
CA GLY A 227 6.44 19.81 0.04
C GLY A 227 5.39 20.62 0.80
N TYR A 228 4.40 20.00 1.38
CA TYR A 228 3.37 20.64 2.21
C TYR A 228 2.90 19.69 3.31
N THR A 229 2.44 20.26 4.43
CA THR A 229 1.92 19.47 5.56
C THR A 229 0.60 18.84 5.18
N THR A 230 0.45 17.55 5.44
CA THR A 230 -0.79 16.82 5.21
C THR A 230 -0.92 15.63 6.19
N LYS A 231 -2.10 15.04 6.22
CA LYS A 231 -2.38 13.87 7.08
C LYS A 231 -1.63 12.62 6.59
N PRO A 232 -1.29 11.70 7.50
CA PRO A 232 -0.63 10.44 7.14
C PRO A 232 -1.37 9.64 6.06
N GLU A 233 -2.70 9.70 6.03
CA GLU A 233 -3.53 9.02 5.02
C GLU A 233 -3.26 9.53 3.60
N VAL A 234 -2.93 10.80 3.44
CA VAL A 234 -2.55 11.38 2.15
C VAL A 234 -1.12 11.04 1.80
N VAL A 235 -0.20 11.05 2.79
CA VAL A 235 1.17 10.56 2.60
C VAL A 235 1.17 9.10 2.15
N ALA A 236 0.23 8.30 2.64
CA ALA A 236 0.05 6.91 2.21
C ALA A 236 -0.27 6.78 0.71
N LEU A 237 -1.16 7.61 0.16
CA LEU A 237 -1.44 7.65 -1.29
C LEU A 237 -0.17 7.94 -2.10
N TYR A 238 0.63 8.89 -1.63
CA TYR A 238 1.91 9.24 -2.27
C TYR A 238 2.91 8.09 -2.20
N ALA A 239 3.02 7.44 -1.04
CA ALA A 239 3.92 6.32 -0.84
C ALA A 239 3.56 5.11 -1.72
N ILE A 240 2.27 4.79 -1.85
CA ILE A 240 1.80 3.72 -2.73
C ILE A 240 2.26 3.99 -4.17
N LEU A 241 2.08 5.21 -4.67
CA LEU A 241 2.50 5.60 -6.03
C LEU A 241 4.01 5.42 -6.25
N ILE A 242 4.82 5.81 -5.26
CA ILE A 242 6.29 5.64 -5.31
C ILE A 242 6.66 4.15 -5.34
N MET A 243 6.03 3.33 -4.49
CA MET A 243 6.29 1.89 -4.45
C MET A 243 5.92 1.20 -5.77
N GLN A 244 4.81 1.59 -6.38
CA GLN A 244 4.40 1.12 -7.70
C GLN A 244 5.41 1.53 -8.79
N GLY A 245 5.88 2.78 -8.75
CA GLY A 245 6.92 3.27 -9.68
C GLY A 245 8.23 2.50 -9.57
N LEU A 246 8.69 2.22 -8.35
CA LEU A 246 9.89 1.40 -8.12
C LEU A 246 9.71 -0.03 -8.66
N ALA A 247 8.55 -0.65 -8.43
CA ALA A 247 8.25 -2.00 -8.93
C ALA A 247 8.17 -2.04 -10.46
N TYR A 248 7.54 -1.04 -11.07
CA TYR A 248 7.45 -0.90 -12.51
C TYR A 248 8.85 -0.84 -13.16
N TRP A 249 9.71 0.06 -12.71
CA TRP A 249 11.06 0.20 -13.28
C TRP A 249 11.95 -1.01 -12.99
N GLN A 250 11.71 -1.70 -11.86
CA GLN A 250 12.35 -2.97 -11.59
C GLN A 250 11.93 -4.04 -12.61
N ALA A 251 10.64 -4.14 -12.92
CA ALA A 251 10.14 -5.09 -13.93
C ALA A 251 10.73 -4.80 -15.30
N ILE A 252 10.68 -3.54 -15.75
CA ILE A 252 11.23 -3.10 -17.06
C ILE A 252 12.72 -3.43 -17.15
N ARG A 253 13.51 -3.11 -16.13
CA ARG A 253 14.95 -3.40 -16.12
C ARG A 253 15.25 -4.89 -16.21
N SER A 254 14.38 -5.72 -15.68
CA SER A 254 14.50 -7.18 -15.70
C SER A 254 13.90 -7.82 -16.97
N ASN A 255 13.56 -7.03 -18.00
CA ASN A 255 12.85 -7.46 -19.20
C ASN A 255 11.52 -8.17 -18.89
N GLY A 256 10.89 -7.82 -17.77
CA GLY A 256 9.57 -8.30 -17.38
C GLY A 256 8.45 -7.47 -18.01
N ASN A 257 7.25 -8.05 -18.02
CA ASN A 257 6.03 -7.32 -18.35
C ASN A 257 5.30 -6.96 -17.04
N PRO A 258 5.22 -5.68 -16.63
CA PRO A 258 4.53 -5.31 -15.40
C PRO A 258 3.03 -5.64 -15.41
N ASP A 259 2.37 -5.65 -16.58
CA ASP A 259 0.95 -5.96 -16.70
C ASP A 259 0.65 -7.45 -16.63
N ASN A 260 1.63 -8.28 -16.95
CA ASN A 260 1.57 -9.73 -16.86
C ASN A 260 2.89 -10.31 -16.34
N PRO A 261 3.21 -10.11 -15.06
CA PRO A 261 4.50 -10.48 -14.51
C PRO A 261 4.76 -11.99 -14.52
N SER A 262 3.73 -12.81 -14.41
CA SER A 262 3.91 -14.27 -14.39
C SER A 262 4.45 -14.80 -15.71
N GLY A 263 3.94 -14.31 -16.83
CA GLY A 263 4.25 -14.85 -18.16
C GLY A 263 3.96 -16.36 -18.30
N ASN A 264 3.55 -17.00 -17.21
CA ASN A 264 3.26 -18.41 -17.08
C ASN A 264 1.93 -18.61 -16.36
N PRO A 265 0.91 -19.22 -17.03
CA PRO A 265 -0.38 -19.49 -16.42
C PRO A 265 -0.29 -20.30 -15.12
N ASP A 266 0.71 -21.20 -15.02
CA ASP A 266 0.89 -22.05 -13.82
C ASP A 266 1.29 -21.28 -12.56
N LYS A 267 1.70 -20.00 -12.70
CA LYS A 267 2.04 -19.11 -11.58
C LYS A 267 0.94 -18.11 -11.27
N THR A 268 -0.18 -18.17 -11.97
CA THR A 268 -1.33 -17.30 -11.67
C THR A 268 -1.94 -17.70 -10.33
N PRO A 269 -2.15 -16.77 -9.39
CA PRO A 269 -2.77 -17.10 -8.11
C PRO A 269 -4.16 -17.69 -8.26
N TYR A 270 -4.46 -18.76 -7.52
CA TYR A 270 -5.76 -19.46 -7.54
C TYR A 270 -6.78 -18.81 -6.59
N VAL A 271 -6.91 -17.49 -6.65
CA VAL A 271 -7.77 -16.75 -5.72
C VAL A 271 -9.28 -16.92 -5.93
N ASN A 272 -9.69 -17.53 -7.04
CA ASN A 272 -11.09 -17.68 -7.43
C ASN A 272 -11.59 -19.15 -7.44
N ASN A 273 -10.78 -20.10 -6.99
CA ASN A 273 -11.05 -21.54 -7.18
C ASN A 273 -11.35 -22.29 -5.88
N LEU A 274 -12.10 -21.71 -4.95
CA LEU A 274 -12.61 -22.41 -3.77
C LEU A 274 -14.10 -22.65 -3.85
#